data_d0d4bc5af5f3b20c29791cd811cf4b21
#
_entry.id   d0d4bc5af5f3b20c29791cd811cf4b21
#
_cell.length_a   1.000
_cell.length_b   1.000
_cell.length_c   1.000
_cell.angle_alpha   90.00
_cell.angle_beta   90.00
_cell.angle_gamma   90.00
#
_symmetry.space_group_name_H-M   'P 1'
#
loop_
_entity.id
_entity.type
_entity.pdbx_description
1 polymer ?
#
loop_
_entity_poly.entity_id
_entity_poly.type
_entity_poly.pdbx_seq_one_letter_code
_entity_poly.pdbx_strand_id
1 'polypeptide(L)'
;MSYADQVFRANCLDILQNGVRDDDLTVRPHWEDGTPAHTIKKFGLVNRYDLQKEFPILTLRRTYLKSAVDELLWIWQKKSNNVHDLSSHIWDAWADETGSIGKAYGYQLGVKHQYPEGEFDQVDRVLYDLKHNPASRRILTNIYTFEDLHEMALYPCAYSMTFNVSGNTLNAILNQRSQDMLAANNWNVVQYAVLVHMFAQVSGLQVGELVHVIADAHIYDRHVPVIEQIIRNEPKAAPKFLIDPSVNDFYAFTRDSFQVEGYEYSEFTGKIPIAV
;
A
#
# COMPACT_ATOMS: atom_id res chain seq x y z
N MET A 1 18.05 -10.42 9.88
CA MET A 1 17.73 -9.14 9.20
C MET A 1 16.54 -9.38 8.30
N SER A 2 15.46 -8.61 8.49
CA SER A 2 14.28 -8.66 7.63
C SER A 2 14.66 -8.28 6.18
N TYR A 3 14.08 -8.98 5.21
CA TYR A 3 14.29 -8.65 3.79
C TYR A 3 13.66 -7.29 3.43
N ALA A 4 12.53 -6.93 4.06
CA ALA A 4 11.92 -5.62 3.89
C ALA A 4 12.88 -4.47 4.29
N ASP A 5 13.65 -4.65 5.37
CA ASP A 5 14.66 -3.68 5.80
C ASP A 5 15.80 -3.55 4.78
N GLN A 6 16.22 -4.67 4.18
CA GLN A 6 17.26 -4.67 3.15
C GLN A 6 16.81 -3.89 1.92
N VAL A 7 15.59 -4.18 1.43
CA VAL A 7 15.00 -3.50 0.28
C VAL A 7 14.81 -2.01 0.55
N PHE A 8 14.24 -1.65 1.69
CA PHE A 8 14.02 -0.25 2.07
C PHE A 8 15.33 0.53 2.15
N ARG A 9 16.32 -0.03 2.85
CA ARG A 9 17.65 0.59 2.98
C ARG A 9 18.33 0.77 1.63
N ALA A 10 18.33 -0.26 0.78
CA ALA A 10 18.94 -0.19 -0.54
C ALA A 10 18.29 0.88 -1.42
N ASN A 11 16.95 0.93 -1.44
CA ASN A 11 16.20 1.93 -2.20
C ASN A 11 16.46 3.35 -1.68
N CYS A 12 16.44 3.57 -0.37
CA CYS A 12 16.71 4.89 0.20
C CYS A 12 18.14 5.35 -0.08
N LEU A 13 19.13 4.47 0.05
CA LEU A 13 20.52 4.79 -0.28
C LEU A 13 20.69 5.12 -1.76
N ASP A 14 20.07 4.36 -2.65
CA ASP A 14 20.13 4.61 -4.09
C ASP A 14 19.47 5.95 -4.45
N ILE A 15 18.33 6.28 -3.84
CA ILE A 15 17.68 7.59 -4.04
C ILE A 15 18.56 8.71 -3.55
N LEU A 16 19.12 8.61 -2.34
CA LEU A 16 19.98 9.66 -1.76
C LEU A 16 21.28 9.88 -2.56
N GLN A 17 21.87 8.80 -3.10
CA GLN A 17 23.17 8.86 -3.78
C GLN A 17 23.07 9.14 -5.27
N ASN A 18 22.03 8.62 -5.93
CA ASN A 18 21.90 8.58 -7.39
C ASN A 18 20.56 9.17 -7.88
N GLY A 19 19.72 9.68 -6.99
CA GLY A 19 18.45 10.31 -7.33
C GLY A 19 18.61 11.69 -7.96
N VAL A 20 17.59 12.10 -8.68
CA VAL A 20 17.50 13.44 -9.29
C VAL A 20 16.68 14.35 -8.39
N ARG A 21 17.21 15.55 -8.13
CA ARG A 21 16.50 16.61 -7.37
C ARG A 21 15.60 17.42 -8.29
N ASP A 22 14.52 17.95 -7.75
CA ASP A 22 13.56 18.80 -8.46
C ASP A 22 13.54 20.26 -7.93
N ASP A 23 14.63 20.70 -7.27
CA ASP A 23 14.75 22.00 -6.61
C ASP A 23 14.45 23.18 -7.56
N ASP A 24 14.72 23.04 -8.85
CA ASP A 24 14.50 24.06 -9.89
C ASP A 24 13.10 24.00 -10.52
N LEU A 25 12.25 23.06 -10.09
CA LEU A 25 10.93 22.88 -10.67
C LEU A 25 9.82 23.46 -9.78
N THR A 26 8.73 23.89 -10.39
CA THR A 26 7.50 24.17 -9.65
C THR A 26 6.87 22.86 -9.23
N VAL A 27 6.73 22.63 -7.92
CA VAL A 27 6.13 21.44 -7.35
C VAL A 27 4.76 21.77 -6.75
N ARG A 28 3.84 20.80 -6.80
CA ARG A 28 2.50 20.94 -6.23
C ARG A 28 2.50 20.89 -4.70
N PRO A 29 3.18 19.89 -4.05
CA PRO A 29 3.10 19.74 -2.60
C PRO A 29 3.85 20.84 -1.87
N HIS A 30 3.28 21.22 -0.72
CA HIS A 30 3.85 22.24 0.17
C HIS A 30 3.94 21.71 1.59
N TRP A 31 4.89 22.22 2.35
CA TRP A 31 4.96 22.00 3.79
C TRP A 31 3.92 22.83 4.53
N GLU A 32 3.69 22.51 5.81
CA GLU A 32 2.75 23.22 6.70
C GLU A 32 2.99 24.74 6.75
N ASP A 33 4.24 25.20 6.55
CA ASP A 33 4.64 26.61 6.50
C ASP A 33 4.47 27.28 5.13
N GLY A 34 3.89 26.57 4.15
CA GLY A 34 3.64 27.04 2.80
C GLY A 34 4.84 27.00 1.86
N THR A 35 6.01 26.54 2.31
CA THR A 35 7.18 26.39 1.43
C THR A 35 7.03 25.17 0.51
N PRO A 36 7.54 25.21 -0.74
CA PRO A 36 7.50 24.07 -1.63
C PRO A 36 8.20 22.83 -1.01
N ALA A 37 7.60 21.66 -1.19
CA ALA A 37 8.16 20.39 -0.73
C ALA A 37 8.86 19.70 -1.90
N HIS A 38 10.17 19.92 -2.02
CA HIS A 38 11.01 19.35 -3.06
C HIS A 38 11.43 17.92 -2.75
N THR A 39 11.79 17.16 -3.78
CA THR A 39 12.14 15.75 -3.64
C THR A 39 13.50 15.39 -4.27
N ILE A 40 14.07 14.31 -3.79
CA ILE A 40 15.08 13.51 -4.48
C ILE A 40 14.37 12.24 -4.93
N LYS A 41 14.44 11.86 -6.20
CA LYS A 41 13.65 10.76 -6.74
C LYS A 41 14.41 9.85 -7.71
N LYS A 42 13.95 8.61 -7.77
CA LYS A 42 14.37 7.60 -8.74
C LYS A 42 13.16 7.09 -9.50
N PHE A 43 13.34 6.88 -10.80
CA PHE A 43 12.34 6.30 -11.68
C PHE A 43 12.49 4.77 -11.75
N GLY A 44 11.35 4.07 -11.65
CA GLY A 44 11.27 2.66 -12.04
C GLY A 44 11.86 1.67 -11.05
N LEU A 45 11.54 1.76 -9.74
CA LEU A 45 11.92 0.74 -8.78
C LEU A 45 10.98 -0.48 -8.83
N VAL A 46 11.55 -1.68 -8.73
CA VAL A 46 10.80 -2.94 -8.66
C VAL A 46 11.30 -3.74 -7.47
N ASN A 47 10.44 -3.90 -6.48
CA ASN A 47 10.71 -4.68 -5.28
C ASN A 47 9.91 -5.99 -5.32
N ARG A 48 10.50 -7.08 -4.81
CA ARG A 48 9.86 -8.39 -4.77
C ARG A 48 9.87 -8.92 -3.35
N TYR A 49 8.71 -9.34 -2.84
CA TYR A 49 8.55 -9.86 -1.49
C TYR A 49 7.93 -11.25 -1.56
N ASP A 50 8.71 -12.26 -1.20
CA ASP A 50 8.25 -13.64 -1.09
C ASP A 50 7.48 -13.81 0.24
N LEU A 51 6.14 -13.74 0.15
CA LEU A 51 5.26 -13.76 1.32
C LEU A 51 5.17 -15.17 1.97
N GLN A 52 5.70 -16.20 1.32
CA GLN A 52 5.84 -17.53 1.93
C GLN A 52 7.02 -17.56 2.91
N LYS A 53 8.05 -16.74 2.67
CA LYS A 53 9.25 -16.71 3.50
C LYS A 53 9.13 -15.79 4.69
N GLU A 54 8.66 -14.56 4.46
CA GLU A 54 8.50 -13.58 5.52
C GLU A 54 7.47 -12.50 5.19
N PHE A 55 6.91 -11.92 6.22
CA PHE A 55 6.02 -10.78 6.09
C PHE A 55 6.83 -9.47 5.97
N PRO A 56 6.58 -8.64 4.94
CA PRO A 56 7.45 -7.51 4.60
C PRO A 56 7.18 -6.25 5.45
N ILE A 57 7.28 -6.37 6.77
CA ILE A 57 7.17 -5.24 7.71
C ILE A 57 8.57 -4.75 8.12
N LEU A 58 8.77 -3.42 8.18
CA LEU A 58 10.04 -2.84 8.61
C LEU A 58 10.28 -3.06 10.09
N THR A 59 11.56 -3.31 10.43
CA THR A 59 12.05 -3.31 11.81
C THR A 59 12.97 -2.11 12.09
N LEU A 60 13.47 -1.42 11.07
CA LEU A 60 14.25 -0.19 11.19
C LEU A 60 13.48 0.95 11.86
N ARG A 61 12.16 0.91 11.77
CA ARG A 61 11.20 1.71 12.53
C ARG A 61 9.90 0.97 12.65
N ARG A 62 9.07 1.38 13.59
CA ARG A 62 7.73 0.80 13.75
C ARG A 62 6.83 1.08 12.55
N THR A 63 6.15 0.03 12.04
CA THR A 63 5.00 0.14 11.15
C THR A 63 3.75 -0.31 11.92
N TYR A 64 2.71 0.51 11.93
CA TYR A 64 1.49 0.28 12.71
C TYR A 64 0.53 -0.63 11.94
N LEU A 65 0.72 -1.95 12.04
CA LEU A 65 -0.06 -2.96 11.30
C LEU A 65 -1.57 -2.74 11.43
N LYS A 66 -2.08 -2.56 12.65
CA LYS A 66 -3.53 -2.42 12.88
C LYS A 66 -4.13 -1.20 12.18
N SER A 67 -3.41 -0.09 12.12
CA SER A 67 -3.86 1.11 11.42
C SER A 67 -3.76 0.94 9.89
N ALA A 68 -2.71 0.29 9.40
CA ALA A 68 -2.55 -0.02 7.98
C ALA A 68 -3.65 -0.97 7.49
N VAL A 69 -4.00 -1.97 8.31
CA VAL A 69 -5.11 -2.89 8.01
C VAL A 69 -6.46 -2.18 8.05
N ASP A 70 -6.70 -1.31 9.03
CA ASP A 70 -7.96 -0.56 9.14
C ASP A 70 -8.23 0.27 7.85
N GLU A 71 -7.20 0.95 7.34
CA GLU A 71 -7.28 1.66 6.07
C GLU A 71 -7.47 0.71 4.87
N LEU A 72 -6.75 -0.41 4.85
CA LEU A 72 -6.94 -1.43 3.81
C LEU A 72 -8.40 -1.91 3.75
N LEU A 73 -8.98 -2.25 4.91
CA LEU A 73 -10.37 -2.71 5.00
C LEU A 73 -11.37 -1.60 4.63
N TRP A 74 -11.06 -0.34 4.98
CA TRP A 74 -11.85 0.83 4.56
C TRP A 74 -11.89 0.95 3.03
N ILE A 75 -10.75 0.79 2.35
CA ILE A 75 -10.65 0.87 0.89
C ILE A 75 -11.28 -0.36 0.22
N TRP A 76 -10.91 -1.58 0.64
CA TRP A 76 -11.18 -2.81 -0.12
C TRP A 76 -12.43 -3.57 0.30
N GLN A 77 -12.84 -3.51 1.58
CA GLN A 77 -14.06 -4.15 2.05
C GLN A 77 -15.25 -3.18 2.07
N LYS A 78 -15.08 -2.06 2.80
CA LYS A 78 -16.15 -1.06 2.91
C LYS A 78 -16.35 -0.31 1.59
N LYS A 79 -15.32 -0.24 0.74
CA LYS A 79 -15.33 0.49 -0.53
C LYS A 79 -15.78 1.94 -0.30
N SER A 80 -15.38 2.49 0.84
CA SER A 80 -15.78 3.81 1.28
C SER A 80 -14.83 4.89 0.78
N ASN A 81 -15.35 6.08 0.61
CA ASN A 81 -14.64 7.32 0.37
C ASN A 81 -14.89 8.36 1.49
N ASN A 82 -15.50 7.93 2.60
CA ASN A 82 -15.80 8.81 3.74
C ASN A 82 -14.87 8.48 4.92
N VAL A 83 -14.13 9.48 5.41
CA VAL A 83 -13.16 9.32 6.50
C VAL A 83 -13.82 8.96 7.83
N HIS A 84 -15.12 9.22 8.01
CA HIS A 84 -15.84 8.80 9.21
C HIS A 84 -16.00 7.28 9.35
N ASP A 85 -15.79 6.52 8.26
CA ASP A 85 -15.76 5.06 8.27
C ASP A 85 -14.38 4.50 8.64
N LEU A 86 -13.37 5.36 8.80
CA LEU A 86 -12.00 5.01 9.15
C LEU A 86 -11.73 5.39 10.60
N SER A 87 -11.03 4.53 11.36
CA SER A 87 -10.74 4.79 12.77
C SER A 87 -9.57 5.75 12.99
N SER A 88 -8.75 5.99 11.98
CA SER A 88 -7.58 6.87 12.02
C SER A 88 -7.85 8.19 11.30
N HIS A 89 -7.06 9.23 11.65
CA HIS A 89 -7.18 10.58 11.08
C HIS A 89 -6.20 10.85 9.94
N ILE A 90 -5.64 9.80 9.33
CA ILE A 90 -4.58 9.94 8.31
C ILE A 90 -5.08 10.53 6.99
N TRP A 91 -6.39 10.56 6.75
CA TRP A 91 -7.02 11.10 5.55
C TRP A 91 -7.73 12.44 5.76
N ASP A 92 -7.79 12.97 6.99
CA ASP A 92 -8.55 14.18 7.31
C ASP A 92 -8.12 15.41 6.48
N ALA A 93 -6.82 15.50 6.13
CA ALA A 93 -6.29 16.60 5.32
C ALA A 93 -6.82 16.64 3.87
N TRP A 94 -7.39 15.55 3.38
CA TRP A 94 -7.95 15.42 2.03
C TRP A 94 -9.48 15.32 2.01
N ALA A 95 -10.12 15.29 3.16
CA ALA A 95 -11.57 15.20 3.26
C ALA A 95 -12.22 16.59 3.15
N ASP A 96 -13.38 16.65 2.49
CA ASP A 96 -14.23 17.83 2.49
C ASP A 96 -15.04 17.94 3.80
N GLU A 97 -15.91 18.95 3.90
CA GLU A 97 -16.74 19.22 5.08
C GLU A 97 -17.69 18.07 5.43
N THR A 98 -17.99 17.16 4.48
CA THR A 98 -18.84 15.97 4.70
C THR A 98 -18.03 14.74 5.09
N GLY A 99 -16.71 14.86 5.13
CA GLY A 99 -15.78 13.76 5.35
C GLY A 99 -15.46 12.95 4.08
N SER A 100 -15.86 13.42 2.90
CA SER A 100 -15.61 12.72 1.64
C SER A 100 -14.25 13.08 1.04
N ILE A 101 -13.56 12.07 0.50
CA ILE A 101 -12.37 12.25 -0.37
C ILE A 101 -12.74 12.21 -1.87
N GLY A 102 -14.00 12.37 -2.19
CA GLY A 102 -14.52 12.32 -3.56
C GLY A 102 -14.55 10.90 -4.14
N LYS A 103 -14.50 10.78 -5.46
CA LYS A 103 -14.56 9.48 -6.17
C LYS A 103 -13.23 8.71 -6.15
N ALA A 104 -12.46 8.82 -5.08
CA ALA A 104 -11.15 8.22 -4.95
C ALA A 104 -11.19 6.84 -4.25
N TYR A 105 -10.14 6.04 -4.45
CA TYR A 105 -9.84 4.78 -3.77
C TYR A 105 -11.01 3.80 -3.65
N GLY A 106 -11.60 3.65 -2.45
CA GLY A 106 -12.68 2.70 -2.19
C GLY A 106 -13.90 2.90 -3.08
N TYR A 107 -14.25 4.15 -3.39
CA TYR A 107 -15.33 4.46 -4.33
C TYR A 107 -15.14 3.72 -5.67
N GLN A 108 -13.94 3.81 -6.27
CA GLN A 108 -13.65 3.19 -7.56
C GLN A 108 -13.72 1.65 -7.51
N LEU A 109 -13.33 1.05 -6.40
CA LEU A 109 -13.46 -0.40 -6.21
C LEU A 109 -14.91 -0.85 -6.13
N GLY A 110 -15.81 0.00 -5.61
CA GLY A 110 -17.23 -0.30 -5.42
C GLY A 110 -18.09 -0.06 -6.64
N VAL A 111 -17.60 0.61 -7.69
CA VAL A 111 -18.35 0.82 -8.93
C VAL A 111 -18.65 -0.51 -9.60
N LYS A 112 -19.92 -0.74 -9.92
CA LYS A 112 -20.38 -1.96 -10.58
C LYS A 112 -20.13 -1.91 -12.08
N HIS A 113 -19.64 -3.01 -12.62
CA HIS A 113 -19.34 -3.20 -14.05
C HIS A 113 -20.06 -4.44 -14.58
N GLN A 114 -20.49 -4.39 -15.85
CA GLN A 114 -21.12 -5.53 -16.52
C GLN A 114 -20.06 -6.46 -17.10
N TYR A 115 -20.21 -7.75 -16.80
CA TYR A 115 -19.40 -8.85 -17.33
C TYR A 115 -20.35 -9.89 -17.95
N PRO A 116 -19.83 -10.82 -18.80
CA PRO A 116 -20.67 -11.91 -19.33
C PRO A 116 -21.35 -12.74 -18.23
N GLU A 117 -20.71 -12.89 -17.09
CA GLU A 117 -21.18 -13.67 -15.95
C GLU A 117 -22.13 -12.92 -15.00
N GLY A 118 -22.28 -11.60 -15.18
CA GLY A 118 -23.14 -10.77 -14.33
C GLY A 118 -22.54 -9.42 -13.99
N GLU A 119 -23.13 -8.75 -13.03
CA GLU A 119 -22.67 -7.45 -12.52
C GLU A 119 -21.82 -7.63 -11.28
N PHE A 120 -20.59 -7.09 -11.32
CA PHE A 120 -19.63 -7.16 -10.22
C PHE A 120 -18.97 -5.78 -10.03
N ASP A 121 -18.62 -5.46 -8.81
CA ASP A 121 -17.56 -4.48 -8.57
C ASP A 121 -16.17 -5.15 -8.72
N GLN A 122 -15.12 -4.34 -8.63
CA GLN A 122 -13.76 -4.84 -8.93
C GLN A 122 -13.29 -5.90 -7.91
N VAL A 123 -13.67 -5.78 -6.64
CA VAL A 123 -13.28 -6.74 -5.58
C VAL A 123 -14.02 -8.06 -5.76
N ASP A 124 -15.33 -7.99 -5.95
CA ASP A 124 -16.16 -9.18 -6.19
C ASP A 124 -15.75 -9.90 -7.48
N ARG A 125 -15.33 -9.14 -8.51
CA ARG A 125 -14.81 -9.72 -9.75
C ARG A 125 -13.50 -10.48 -9.52
N VAL A 126 -12.57 -9.95 -8.74
CA VAL A 126 -11.33 -10.66 -8.37
C VAL A 126 -11.66 -11.93 -7.61
N LEU A 127 -12.55 -11.88 -6.60
CA LEU A 127 -12.99 -13.06 -5.84
C LEU A 127 -13.60 -14.13 -6.73
N TYR A 128 -14.47 -13.72 -7.66
CA TYR A 128 -15.08 -14.62 -8.63
C TYR A 128 -14.04 -15.30 -9.52
N ASP A 129 -13.13 -14.52 -10.10
CA ASP A 129 -12.13 -15.07 -11.03
C ASP A 129 -11.10 -15.98 -10.32
N LEU A 130 -10.67 -15.65 -9.10
CA LEU A 130 -9.78 -16.52 -8.33
C LEU A 130 -10.40 -17.89 -8.01
N LYS A 131 -11.72 -17.95 -7.82
CA LYS A 131 -12.46 -19.19 -7.54
C LYS A 131 -12.83 -19.97 -8.78
N HIS A 132 -13.24 -19.29 -9.86
CA HIS A 132 -13.85 -19.92 -11.04
C HIS A 132 -12.94 -19.91 -12.29
N ASN A 133 -11.99 -18.98 -12.35
CA ASN A 133 -11.11 -18.74 -13.48
C ASN A 133 -9.65 -18.50 -13.06
N PRO A 134 -9.04 -19.30 -12.18
CA PRO A 134 -7.71 -19.00 -11.62
C PRO A 134 -6.60 -18.92 -12.68
N ALA A 135 -6.77 -19.57 -13.84
CA ALA A 135 -5.84 -19.48 -14.98
C ALA A 135 -5.98 -18.19 -15.81
N SER A 136 -6.93 -17.31 -15.46
CA SER A 136 -7.14 -16.05 -16.18
C SER A 136 -5.94 -15.12 -16.02
N ARG A 137 -5.57 -14.45 -17.12
CA ARG A 137 -4.57 -13.37 -17.15
C ARG A 137 -5.21 -11.98 -17.09
N ARG A 138 -6.49 -11.91 -16.69
CA ARG A 138 -7.32 -10.70 -16.66
C ARG A 138 -7.81 -10.37 -15.26
N ILE A 139 -7.20 -10.95 -14.22
CA ILE A 139 -7.56 -10.71 -12.82
C ILE A 139 -6.80 -9.47 -12.37
N LEU A 140 -7.46 -8.32 -12.39
CA LEU A 140 -6.85 -7.05 -12.02
C LEU A 140 -7.89 -6.06 -11.51
N THR A 141 -7.42 -5.07 -10.76
CA THR A 141 -8.16 -3.88 -10.38
C THR A 141 -7.44 -2.64 -10.87
N ASN A 142 -8.18 -1.57 -11.18
CA ASN A 142 -7.64 -0.27 -11.51
C ASN A 142 -8.56 0.82 -10.95
N ILE A 143 -8.01 1.69 -10.13
CA ILE A 143 -8.76 2.77 -9.47
C ILE A 143 -8.36 4.16 -10.00
N TYR A 144 -7.52 4.22 -11.03
CA TYR A 144 -7.16 5.46 -11.72
C TYR A 144 -8.11 5.67 -12.91
N THR A 145 -9.27 6.22 -12.64
CA THR A 145 -10.34 6.43 -13.63
C THR A 145 -10.30 7.87 -14.10
N PHE A 146 -9.89 8.07 -15.37
CA PHE A 146 -9.65 9.40 -15.94
C PHE A 146 -10.88 10.31 -15.91
N GLU A 147 -12.07 9.75 -16.11
CA GLU A 147 -13.34 10.48 -16.10
C GLU A 147 -13.64 11.10 -14.73
N ASP A 148 -13.19 10.48 -13.65
CA ASP A 148 -13.49 10.89 -12.28
C ASP A 148 -12.34 11.65 -11.58
N LEU A 149 -11.17 11.84 -12.22
CA LEU A 149 -10.00 12.46 -11.57
C LEU A 149 -10.32 13.84 -11.00
N HIS A 150 -11.15 14.63 -11.68
CA HIS A 150 -11.53 15.98 -11.25
C HIS A 150 -12.41 16.00 -9.99
N GLU A 151 -12.98 14.86 -9.61
CA GLU A 151 -13.78 14.67 -8.38
C GLU A 151 -12.99 13.94 -7.28
N MET A 152 -11.69 13.70 -7.46
CA MET A 152 -10.83 13.04 -6.48
C MET A 152 -10.04 14.08 -5.69
N ALA A 153 -10.13 14.06 -4.36
CA ALA A 153 -9.30 14.90 -3.49
C ALA A 153 -7.81 14.57 -3.62
N LEU A 154 -7.48 13.29 -3.85
CA LEU A 154 -6.12 12.80 -4.09
C LEU A 154 -6.15 11.72 -5.17
N TYR A 155 -5.38 11.91 -6.24
CA TYR A 155 -5.23 10.89 -7.27
C TYR A 155 -4.53 9.64 -6.71
N PRO A 156 -5.05 8.42 -6.97
CA PRO A 156 -4.52 7.20 -6.40
C PRO A 156 -3.02 7.02 -6.70
N CYS A 157 -2.22 6.86 -5.64
CA CYS A 157 -0.79 6.55 -5.76
C CYS A 157 -0.60 5.07 -6.09
N ALA A 158 -1.13 4.19 -5.26
CA ALA A 158 -1.29 2.75 -5.49
C ALA A 158 -2.56 2.55 -6.32
N TYR A 159 -2.42 2.43 -7.64
CA TYR A 159 -3.57 2.59 -8.53
C TYR A 159 -4.07 1.30 -9.18
N SER A 160 -3.27 0.25 -9.20
CA SER A 160 -3.64 -1.00 -9.87
C SER A 160 -3.00 -2.20 -9.20
N MET A 161 -3.79 -3.28 -9.07
CA MET A 161 -3.34 -4.60 -8.65
C MET A 161 -3.60 -5.59 -9.79
N THR A 162 -2.58 -6.41 -10.12
CA THR A 162 -2.74 -7.55 -11.03
C THR A 162 -2.45 -8.83 -10.25
N PHE A 163 -3.34 -9.82 -10.39
CA PHE A 163 -3.22 -11.10 -9.72
C PHE A 163 -2.94 -12.21 -10.73
N ASN A 164 -2.14 -13.18 -10.33
CA ASN A 164 -1.82 -14.36 -11.15
C ASN A 164 -1.72 -15.59 -10.26
N VAL A 165 -2.36 -16.67 -10.67
CA VAL A 165 -2.26 -17.98 -10.01
C VAL A 165 -1.30 -18.86 -10.79
N SER A 166 -0.22 -19.29 -10.13
CA SER A 166 0.77 -20.21 -10.66
C SER A 166 0.72 -21.52 -9.85
N GLY A 167 0.23 -22.60 -10.47
CA GLY A 167 -0.08 -23.83 -9.75
C GLY A 167 -1.21 -23.57 -8.73
N ASN A 168 -0.90 -23.64 -7.44
CA ASN A 168 -1.82 -23.31 -6.34
C ASN A 168 -1.40 -22.05 -5.58
N THR A 169 -0.58 -21.18 -6.19
CA THR A 169 0.03 -20.04 -5.52
C THR A 169 -0.46 -18.73 -6.14
N LEU A 170 -0.99 -17.83 -5.32
CA LEU A 170 -1.44 -16.49 -5.69
C LEU A 170 -0.28 -15.50 -5.60
N ASN A 171 0.11 -14.94 -6.73
CA ASN A 171 1.06 -13.84 -6.85
C ASN A 171 0.33 -12.55 -7.20
N ALA A 172 0.91 -11.42 -6.84
CA ALA A 172 0.34 -10.12 -7.16
C ALA A 172 1.40 -9.08 -7.56
N ILE A 173 1.00 -8.16 -8.44
CA ILE A 173 1.78 -6.96 -8.76
C ILE A 173 0.98 -5.74 -8.29
N LEU A 174 1.59 -4.94 -7.45
CA LEU A 174 1.13 -3.60 -7.10
C LEU A 174 1.82 -2.58 -8.00
N ASN A 175 1.03 -1.84 -8.78
CA ASN A 175 1.54 -0.71 -9.55
C ASN A 175 1.28 0.60 -8.80
N GLN A 176 2.34 1.34 -8.56
CA GLN A 176 2.32 2.60 -7.85
C GLN A 176 2.99 3.70 -8.67
N ARG A 177 2.27 4.80 -8.95
CA ARG A 177 2.80 5.91 -9.75
C ARG A 177 3.72 6.81 -8.95
N SER A 178 3.56 6.86 -7.63
CA SER A 178 4.25 7.79 -6.73
C SER A 178 4.35 7.19 -5.33
N GLN A 179 5.53 7.23 -4.73
CA GLN A 179 5.81 6.62 -3.44
C GLN A 179 6.72 7.50 -2.59
N ASP A 180 6.16 8.12 -1.56
CA ASP A 180 6.95 8.70 -0.46
C ASP A 180 7.61 7.56 0.34
N MET A 181 8.93 7.53 0.31
CA MET A 181 9.71 6.48 0.96
C MET A 181 9.62 6.53 2.48
N LEU A 182 9.45 7.71 3.08
CA LEU A 182 9.34 7.83 4.54
C LEU A 182 7.91 7.57 5.02
N ALA A 183 6.93 8.31 4.52
CA ALA A 183 5.59 8.27 5.08
C ALA A 183 4.79 7.05 4.63
N ALA A 184 4.90 6.64 3.36
CA ALA A 184 3.98 5.69 2.75
C ALA A 184 4.59 4.33 2.34
N ASN A 185 5.92 4.21 2.14
CA ASN A 185 6.48 3.00 1.54
C ASN A 185 6.08 1.72 2.29
N ASN A 186 6.50 1.55 3.55
CA ASN A 186 6.22 0.30 4.23
C ASN A 186 4.74 0.16 4.62
N TRP A 187 4.03 1.26 4.76
CA TRP A 187 2.59 1.25 4.97
C TRP A 187 1.87 0.53 3.82
N ASN A 188 2.11 0.97 2.58
CA ASN A 188 1.50 0.33 1.41
C ASN A 188 1.99 -1.12 1.22
N VAL A 189 3.29 -1.41 1.40
CA VAL A 189 3.82 -2.78 1.29
C VAL A 189 3.10 -3.73 2.25
N VAL A 190 2.92 -3.32 3.51
CA VAL A 190 2.20 -4.11 4.52
C VAL A 190 0.74 -4.29 4.14
N GLN A 191 0.04 -3.23 3.73
CA GLN A 191 -1.36 -3.31 3.30
C GLN A 191 -1.55 -4.31 2.18
N TYR A 192 -0.78 -4.19 1.12
CA TYR A 192 -0.95 -5.06 -0.05
C TYR A 192 -0.43 -6.47 0.18
N ALA A 193 0.55 -6.69 1.08
CA ALA A 193 0.89 -8.02 1.54
C ALA A 193 -0.27 -8.69 2.29
N VAL A 194 -0.92 -7.97 3.21
CA VAL A 194 -2.15 -8.45 3.89
C VAL A 194 -3.24 -8.78 2.87
N LEU A 195 -3.45 -7.91 1.88
CA LEU A 195 -4.47 -8.11 0.84
C LEU A 195 -4.24 -9.41 0.06
N VAL A 196 -2.99 -9.72 -0.31
CA VAL A 196 -2.66 -10.98 -1.00
C VAL A 196 -2.96 -12.19 -0.12
N HIS A 197 -2.63 -12.11 1.18
CA HIS A 197 -3.00 -13.16 2.15
C HIS A 197 -4.52 -13.35 2.26
N MET A 198 -5.29 -12.25 2.31
CA MET A 198 -6.76 -12.31 2.37
C MET A 198 -7.33 -13.03 1.14
N PHE A 199 -6.96 -12.60 -0.07
CA PHE A 199 -7.44 -13.22 -1.30
C PHE A 199 -7.00 -14.67 -1.43
N ALA A 200 -5.76 -14.99 -1.07
CA ALA A 200 -5.26 -16.37 -1.10
C ALA A 200 -6.09 -17.28 -0.18
N GLN A 201 -6.29 -16.86 1.09
CA GLN A 201 -7.03 -17.66 2.07
C GLN A 201 -8.47 -17.95 1.64
N VAL A 202 -9.24 -16.92 1.26
CA VAL A 202 -10.66 -17.09 0.90
C VAL A 202 -10.88 -17.79 -0.44
N SER A 203 -9.84 -17.88 -1.26
CA SER A 203 -9.86 -18.61 -2.53
C SER A 203 -9.24 -20.00 -2.45
N GLY A 204 -8.77 -20.43 -1.25
CA GLY A 204 -8.14 -21.73 -1.06
C GLY A 204 -6.77 -21.87 -1.73
N LEU A 205 -6.09 -20.75 -1.97
CA LEU A 205 -4.77 -20.68 -2.60
C LEU A 205 -3.68 -20.47 -1.54
N GLN A 206 -2.45 -20.86 -1.88
CA GLN A 206 -1.28 -20.48 -1.12
C GLN A 206 -0.89 -19.04 -1.47
N VAL A 207 -0.42 -18.27 -0.48
CA VAL A 207 0.16 -16.96 -0.74
C VAL A 207 1.49 -17.12 -1.48
N GLY A 208 1.79 -16.22 -2.40
CA GLY A 208 3.01 -16.23 -3.21
C GLY A 208 3.83 -14.96 -3.05
N GLU A 209 4.13 -14.32 -4.15
CA GLU A 209 4.97 -13.13 -4.22
C GLU A 209 4.13 -11.86 -4.38
N LEU A 210 4.52 -10.79 -3.66
CA LEU A 210 4.10 -9.42 -3.95
C LEU A 210 5.23 -8.70 -4.68
N VAL A 211 4.99 -8.32 -5.93
CA VAL A 211 5.87 -7.46 -6.71
C VAL A 211 5.36 -6.02 -6.61
N HIS A 212 6.18 -5.11 -6.10
CA HIS A 212 5.84 -3.70 -5.97
C HIS A 212 6.61 -2.89 -7.01
N VAL A 213 5.89 -2.37 -7.99
CA VAL A 213 6.42 -1.55 -9.08
C VAL A 213 6.12 -0.09 -8.77
N ILE A 214 7.16 0.73 -8.69
CA ILE A 214 7.08 2.15 -8.33
C ILE A 214 7.64 2.99 -9.47
N ALA A 215 6.82 3.82 -10.10
CA ALA A 215 7.29 4.71 -11.16
C ALA A 215 8.15 5.86 -10.61
N ASP A 216 7.68 6.57 -9.59
CA ASP A 216 8.39 7.66 -8.92
C ASP A 216 8.57 7.33 -7.43
N ALA A 217 9.76 6.91 -7.05
CA ALA A 217 10.13 6.69 -5.65
C ALA A 217 10.94 7.86 -5.15
N HIS A 218 10.46 8.57 -4.12
CA HIS A 218 11.05 9.83 -3.69
C HIS A 218 11.20 9.96 -2.18
N ILE A 219 12.15 10.81 -1.81
CA ILE A 219 12.39 11.29 -0.45
C ILE A 219 12.26 12.81 -0.48
N TYR A 220 11.31 13.36 0.29
CA TYR A 220 11.19 14.81 0.43
C TYR A 220 12.41 15.41 1.11
N ASP A 221 12.71 16.67 0.80
CA ASP A 221 13.87 17.39 1.34
C ASP A 221 13.94 17.36 2.88
N ARG A 222 12.82 17.62 3.57
CA ARG A 222 12.74 17.55 5.06
C ARG A 222 12.74 16.12 5.61
N HIS A 223 12.54 15.13 4.76
CA HIS A 223 12.61 13.71 5.14
C HIS A 223 14.03 13.16 5.12
N VAL A 224 14.97 13.81 4.41
CA VAL A 224 16.34 13.31 4.25
C VAL A 224 17.00 12.99 5.60
N PRO A 225 17.06 13.91 6.60
CA PRO A 225 17.70 13.61 7.87
C PRO A 225 17.06 12.44 8.62
N VAL A 226 15.73 12.30 8.49
CA VAL A 226 14.96 11.24 9.14
C VAL A 226 15.28 9.88 8.49
N ILE A 227 15.30 9.83 7.16
CA ILE A 227 15.67 8.62 6.41
C ILE A 227 17.10 8.20 6.75
N GLU A 228 18.05 9.14 6.76
CA GLU A 228 19.44 8.86 7.13
C GLU A 228 19.57 8.27 8.54
N GLN A 229 18.76 8.73 9.49
CA GLN A 229 18.71 8.15 10.84
C GLN A 229 18.13 6.72 10.79
N ILE A 230 17.00 6.52 10.14
CA ILE A 230 16.29 5.24 10.10
C ILE A 230 17.13 4.15 9.43
N ILE A 231 17.76 4.44 8.30
CA ILE A 231 18.59 3.44 7.58
C ILE A 231 19.88 3.05 8.32
N ARG A 232 20.29 3.79 9.34
CA ARG A 232 21.42 3.43 10.23
C ARG A 232 21.01 2.50 11.36
N ASN A 233 19.72 2.40 11.66
CA ASN A 233 19.24 1.53 12.73
C ASN A 233 19.58 0.07 12.44
N GLU A 234 19.82 -0.69 13.50
CA GLU A 234 20.10 -2.13 13.38
C GLU A 234 18.81 -2.90 13.07
N PRO A 235 18.77 -3.64 11.94
CA PRO A 235 17.60 -4.39 11.56
C PRO A 235 17.42 -5.62 12.47
N LYS A 236 16.18 -5.95 12.79
CA LYS A 236 15.81 -7.12 13.57
C LYS A 236 15.38 -8.29 12.66
N ALA A 237 15.02 -9.40 13.25
CA ALA A 237 14.40 -10.51 12.54
C ALA A 237 13.01 -10.13 12.04
N ALA A 238 12.59 -10.65 10.89
CA ALA A 238 11.22 -10.50 10.44
C ALA A 238 10.28 -11.21 11.44
N PRO A 239 9.17 -10.56 11.84
CA PRO A 239 8.19 -11.21 12.70
C PRO A 239 7.40 -12.27 11.92
N LYS A 240 6.77 -13.16 12.65
CA LYS A 240 5.82 -14.12 12.08
C LYS A 240 4.46 -13.46 11.89
N PHE A 241 3.97 -13.45 10.66
CA PHE A 241 2.62 -12.97 10.34
C PHE A 241 1.60 -14.08 10.59
N LEU A 242 0.49 -13.71 11.20
CA LEU A 242 -0.64 -14.60 11.46
C LEU A 242 -1.91 -13.97 10.90
N ILE A 243 -2.70 -14.79 10.23
CA ILE A 243 -4.05 -14.48 9.77
C ILE A 243 -5.01 -15.50 10.41
N ASP A 244 -6.17 -15.04 10.86
CA ASP A 244 -7.18 -15.91 11.49
C ASP A 244 -7.66 -16.96 10.47
N PRO A 245 -7.33 -18.26 10.68
CA PRO A 245 -7.65 -19.31 9.72
C PRO A 245 -9.16 -19.65 9.67
N SER A 246 -9.95 -19.17 10.62
CA SER A 246 -11.41 -19.39 10.65
C SER A 246 -12.17 -18.50 9.68
N VAL A 247 -11.55 -17.40 9.22
CA VAL A 247 -12.19 -16.46 8.29
C VAL A 247 -12.13 -17.00 6.87
N ASN A 248 -13.27 -17.26 6.26
CA ASN A 248 -13.42 -17.83 4.92
C ASN A 248 -14.21 -16.93 3.95
N ASP A 249 -14.61 -15.77 4.41
CA ASP A 249 -15.26 -14.73 3.61
C ASP A 249 -14.40 -13.46 3.65
N PHE A 250 -14.13 -12.89 2.46
CA PHE A 250 -13.31 -11.68 2.33
C PHE A 250 -13.86 -10.50 3.15
N TYR A 251 -15.16 -10.39 3.25
CA TYR A 251 -15.84 -9.30 3.97
C TYR A 251 -15.97 -9.55 5.49
N ALA A 252 -15.59 -10.74 5.97
CA ALA A 252 -15.61 -11.08 7.39
C ALA A 252 -14.29 -10.77 8.12
N PHE A 253 -13.22 -10.45 7.40
CA PHE A 253 -11.97 -10.02 8.04
C PHE A 253 -12.17 -8.73 8.82
N THR A 254 -11.57 -8.68 10.00
CA THR A 254 -11.49 -7.50 10.84
C THR A 254 -10.05 -7.13 11.11
N ARG A 255 -9.81 -5.96 11.68
CA ARG A 255 -8.48 -5.54 12.11
C ARG A 255 -7.78 -6.55 13.03
N ASP A 256 -8.56 -7.29 13.84
CA ASP A 256 -8.03 -8.25 14.80
C ASP A 256 -7.79 -9.65 14.18
N SER A 257 -8.19 -9.86 12.92
CA SER A 257 -7.87 -11.08 12.17
C SER A 257 -6.38 -11.20 11.81
N PHE A 258 -5.58 -10.16 12.04
CA PHE A 258 -4.18 -10.08 11.63
C PHE A 258 -3.28 -9.73 12.81
N GLN A 259 -2.18 -10.49 12.96
CA GLN A 259 -1.21 -10.29 14.03
C GLN A 259 0.21 -10.49 13.51
N VAL A 260 1.18 -9.90 14.21
CA VAL A 260 2.61 -10.16 14.04
C VAL A 260 3.21 -10.59 15.38
N GLU A 261 3.74 -11.80 15.43
CA GLU A 261 4.41 -12.33 16.63
C GLU A 261 5.92 -12.06 16.55
N GLY A 262 6.51 -11.67 17.70
CA GLY A 262 7.93 -11.38 17.78
C GLY A 262 8.34 -10.11 17.02
N TYR A 263 7.45 -9.14 16.88
CA TYR A 263 7.75 -7.89 16.19
C TYR A 263 8.58 -6.95 17.07
N GLU A 264 9.87 -6.95 16.83
CA GLU A 264 10.83 -6.01 17.41
C GLU A 264 11.20 -4.94 16.36
N TYR A 265 11.35 -3.70 16.78
CA TYR A 265 11.68 -2.58 15.92
C TYR A 265 12.48 -1.52 16.65
N SER A 266 13.15 -0.66 15.90
CA SER A 266 13.80 0.52 16.45
C SER A 266 12.79 1.63 16.66
N GLU A 267 12.81 2.25 17.85
CA GLU A 267 11.94 3.38 18.16
C GLU A 267 12.35 4.63 17.37
N PHE A 268 11.36 5.33 16.86
CA PHE A 268 11.50 6.65 16.28
C PHE A 268 10.52 7.60 16.96
N THR A 269 11.06 8.59 17.67
CA THR A 269 10.26 9.53 18.49
C THR A 269 10.06 10.90 17.82
N GLY A 270 10.63 11.12 16.65
CA GLY A 270 10.50 12.35 15.88
C GLY A 270 9.12 12.53 15.24
N LYS A 271 8.70 13.79 15.05
CA LYS A 271 7.55 14.12 14.19
C LYS A 271 8.00 13.98 12.72
N ILE A 272 7.25 13.24 11.92
CA ILE A 272 7.43 13.19 10.47
C ILE A 272 6.60 14.33 9.87
N PRO A 273 7.22 15.32 9.22
CA PRO A 273 6.47 16.37 8.53
C PRO A 273 5.74 15.77 7.33
N ILE A 274 4.54 16.27 7.04
CA ILE A 274 3.73 15.83 5.91
C ILE A 274 3.65 16.98 4.89
N ALA A 275 3.90 16.67 3.63
CA ALA A 275 3.69 17.56 2.49
C ALA A 275 2.29 17.29 1.89
N VAL A 276 1.52 18.35 1.60
CA VAL A 276 0.14 18.28 1.10
C VAL A 276 0.00 18.96 -0.26
#